data_7072a66459806e30de72e60c4be81d50
#
_entry.id   7072a66459806e30de72e60c4be81d50
#
_cell.length_a   1.000
_cell.length_b   1.000
_cell.length_c   1.000
_cell.angle_alpha   90.00
_cell.angle_beta   90.00
_cell.angle_gamma   90.00
#
_symmetry.space_group_name_H-M   'P 1'
#
loop_
_entity.id
_entity.type
_entity.pdbx_description
1 polymer ?
#
loop_
_entity_poly.entity_id
_entity_poly.type
_entity_poly.pdbx_seq_one_letter_code
_entity_poly.pdbx_strand_id
1 'polypeptide(L)'
;CHGIPDSRPLEEGDIVNIDVSSYLDGFHGDLNETVFVGKPDEESLRLVHCAYECMLAGISVVEKGALYKHVGDAIEARANLDSLGVVRTYSGHGIGKLFHTNPSVSHYANNKSAGIMQVGHVFTIEPMINVGTWRDITWPDKWTSSTVDGKRSAQFEHCMVVTEKGVEILTEWEDGVPFYQRQLKEWGMELPRPLKEASKEKDADDDA
;
A
#
# COMPACT_ATOMS: atom_id res chain seq x y z
N CYS A 1 0.58 8.17 8.53
CA CYS A 1 0.27 6.74 8.57
C CYS A 1 -1.22 6.50 8.83
N HIS A 2 -1.82 7.14 9.84
CA HIS A 2 -3.19 6.87 10.27
C HIS A 2 -3.77 8.15 10.88
N GLY A 3 -4.98 8.54 10.57
CA GLY A 3 -5.50 9.84 11.00
C GLY A 3 -7.01 9.89 11.14
N ILE A 4 -7.47 11.01 11.64
CA ILE A 4 -8.89 11.35 11.79
C ILE A 4 -9.15 12.58 10.91
N PRO A 5 -10.21 12.62 10.11
CA PRO A 5 -10.60 13.80 9.37
C PRO A 5 -10.81 14.99 10.32
N ASP A 6 -10.27 16.14 9.97
CA ASP A 6 -10.40 17.38 10.74
C ASP A 6 -10.86 18.57 9.85
N SER A 7 -10.85 19.77 10.39
CA SER A 7 -11.29 20.98 9.68
C SER A 7 -10.17 21.66 8.88
N ARG A 8 -8.95 21.13 8.82
CA ARG A 8 -7.87 21.67 8.01
C ARG A 8 -8.25 21.55 6.53
N PRO A 9 -8.32 22.62 5.76
CA PRO A 9 -8.52 22.52 4.32
C PRO A 9 -7.30 21.85 3.67
N LEU A 10 -7.56 21.06 2.62
CA LEU A 10 -6.51 20.47 1.79
C LEU A 10 -5.84 21.58 0.97
N GLU A 11 -4.52 21.50 0.81
CA GLU A 11 -3.72 22.46 0.07
C GLU A 11 -3.05 21.79 -1.14
N GLU A 12 -2.74 22.56 -2.18
CA GLU A 12 -2.02 22.05 -3.34
C GLU A 12 -0.67 21.44 -2.94
N GLY A 13 -0.40 20.22 -3.40
CA GLY A 13 0.77 19.43 -3.04
C GLY A 13 0.55 18.48 -1.86
N ASP A 14 -0.61 18.51 -1.21
CA ASP A 14 -1.00 17.46 -0.25
C ASP A 14 -1.16 16.12 -0.96
N ILE A 15 -0.86 15.04 -0.25
CA ILE A 15 -1.34 13.71 -0.57
C ILE A 15 -2.35 13.30 0.50
N VAL A 16 -3.44 12.66 0.08
CA VAL A 16 -4.54 12.27 0.98
C VAL A 16 -4.86 10.82 0.76
N ASN A 17 -4.84 10.03 1.83
CA ASN A 17 -5.39 8.68 1.80
C ASN A 17 -6.86 8.73 2.19
N ILE A 18 -7.70 8.09 1.39
CA ILE A 18 -9.13 7.92 1.66
C ILE A 18 -9.35 6.44 1.93
N ASP A 19 -9.64 6.13 3.18
CA ASP A 19 -9.87 4.78 3.67
C ASP A 19 -11.37 4.57 3.91
N VAL A 20 -11.93 3.57 3.25
CA VAL A 20 -13.38 3.33 3.21
C VAL A 20 -13.69 1.91 3.64
N SER A 21 -14.34 1.80 4.79
CA SER A 21 -14.91 0.54 5.25
C SER A 21 -16.41 0.50 4.99
N SER A 22 -16.91 -0.62 4.50
CA SER A 22 -18.33 -0.85 4.23
C SER A 22 -18.84 -2.09 4.95
N TYR A 23 -20.14 -2.12 5.28
CA TYR A 23 -20.80 -3.29 5.82
C TYR A 23 -22.13 -3.49 5.11
N LEU A 24 -22.28 -4.60 4.41
CA LEU A 24 -23.48 -4.95 3.65
C LEU A 24 -23.80 -6.42 3.82
N ASP A 25 -25.06 -6.74 4.12
CA ASP A 25 -25.60 -8.11 4.22
C ASP A 25 -24.78 -9.05 5.12
N GLY A 26 -24.17 -8.50 6.17
CA GLY A 26 -23.42 -9.29 7.16
C GLY A 26 -21.93 -9.44 6.86
N PHE A 27 -21.40 -8.74 5.85
CA PHE A 27 -20.00 -8.80 5.48
C PHE A 27 -19.37 -7.38 5.39
N HIS A 28 -18.10 -7.30 5.73
CA HIS A 28 -17.31 -6.08 5.61
C HIS A 28 -16.52 -6.10 4.30
N GLY A 29 -16.33 -4.91 3.73
CA GLY A 29 -15.36 -4.61 2.69
C GLY A 29 -14.48 -3.45 3.15
N ASP A 30 -13.21 -3.46 2.76
CA ASP A 30 -12.21 -2.48 3.17
C ASP A 30 -11.27 -2.17 2.02
N LEU A 31 -11.01 -0.90 1.78
CA LEU A 31 -10.11 -0.46 0.72
C LEU A 31 -9.64 0.96 0.99
N ASN A 32 -8.43 1.27 0.59
CA ASN A 32 -7.97 2.67 0.60
C ASN A 32 -7.10 3.00 -0.61
N GLU A 33 -7.05 4.28 -0.93
CA GLU A 33 -6.22 4.82 -1.99
C GLU A 33 -5.65 6.19 -1.57
N THR A 34 -4.39 6.42 -1.90
CA THR A 34 -3.76 7.73 -1.78
C THR A 34 -3.90 8.50 -3.09
N VAL A 35 -4.44 9.72 -3.00
CA VAL A 35 -4.67 10.64 -4.11
C VAL A 35 -3.88 11.94 -3.92
N PHE A 36 -3.74 12.71 -5.00
CA PHE A 36 -3.07 14.01 -4.98
C PHE A 36 -4.08 15.15 -4.87
N VAL A 37 -3.70 16.21 -4.16
CA VAL A 37 -4.41 17.49 -4.17
C VAL A 37 -3.59 18.46 -5.03
N GLY A 38 -4.10 18.78 -6.23
CA GLY A 38 -3.30 19.48 -7.23
C GLY A 38 -2.13 18.63 -7.74
N LYS A 39 -1.13 19.26 -8.37
CA LYS A 39 0.01 18.55 -8.94
C LYS A 39 1.02 18.17 -7.85
N PRO A 40 1.44 16.89 -7.78
CA PRO A 40 2.43 16.45 -6.82
C PRO A 40 3.84 16.95 -7.15
N ASP A 41 4.67 17.07 -6.11
CA ASP A 41 6.12 17.12 -6.27
C ASP A 41 6.68 15.73 -6.64
N GLU A 42 7.93 15.66 -7.04
CA GLU A 42 8.57 14.41 -7.47
C GLU A 42 8.67 13.37 -6.34
N GLU A 43 8.88 13.81 -5.10
CA GLU A 43 8.95 12.92 -3.92
C GLU A 43 7.58 12.29 -3.65
N SER A 44 6.50 13.07 -3.67
CA SER A 44 5.14 12.59 -3.49
C SER A 44 4.70 11.66 -4.61
N LEU A 45 5.02 12.02 -5.86
CA LEU A 45 4.72 11.18 -7.02
C LEU A 45 5.38 9.81 -6.88
N ARG A 46 6.66 9.78 -6.53
CA ARG A 46 7.42 8.54 -6.33
C ARG A 46 6.87 7.72 -5.16
N LEU A 47 6.58 8.37 -4.04
CA LEU A 47 6.05 7.72 -2.86
C LEU A 47 4.71 7.03 -3.15
N VAL A 48 3.75 7.77 -3.73
CA VAL A 48 2.40 7.25 -4.02
C VAL A 48 2.47 6.12 -5.04
N HIS A 49 3.27 6.28 -6.10
CA HIS A 49 3.45 5.21 -7.08
C HIS A 49 4.11 3.97 -6.48
N CYS A 50 5.16 4.15 -5.66
CA CYS A 50 5.81 3.03 -4.98
C CYS A 50 4.87 2.32 -4.00
N ALA A 51 4.01 3.04 -3.27
CA ALA A 51 3.04 2.44 -2.35
C ALA A 51 2.04 1.54 -3.10
N TYR A 52 1.54 2.00 -4.25
CA TYR A 52 0.69 1.19 -5.13
C TYR A 52 1.41 -0.07 -5.64
N GLU A 53 2.63 0.08 -6.16
CA GLU A 53 3.44 -1.03 -6.64
C GLU A 53 3.81 -2.03 -5.52
N CYS A 54 3.98 -1.55 -4.28
CA CYS A 54 4.19 -2.39 -3.11
C CYS A 54 2.97 -3.26 -2.80
N MET A 55 1.77 -2.68 -2.88
CA MET A 55 0.53 -3.45 -2.73
C MET A 55 0.43 -4.53 -3.82
N LEU A 56 0.67 -4.18 -5.09
CA LEU A 56 0.66 -5.15 -6.20
C LEU A 56 1.72 -6.25 -6.04
N ALA A 57 2.93 -5.90 -5.57
CA ALA A 57 3.96 -6.88 -5.27
C ALA A 57 3.51 -7.88 -4.19
N GLY A 58 2.84 -7.38 -3.13
CA GLY A 58 2.24 -8.24 -2.11
C GLY A 58 1.14 -9.15 -2.66
N ILE A 59 0.27 -8.62 -3.53
CA ILE A 59 -0.81 -9.39 -4.17
C ILE A 59 -0.25 -10.46 -5.11
N SER A 60 0.85 -10.18 -5.81
CA SER A 60 1.44 -11.11 -6.79
C SER A 60 1.90 -12.45 -6.23
N VAL A 61 2.11 -12.55 -4.93
CA VAL A 61 2.51 -13.81 -4.25
C VAL A 61 1.33 -14.54 -3.59
N VAL A 62 0.11 -14.04 -3.79
CA VAL A 62 -1.10 -14.65 -3.21
C VAL A 62 -1.57 -15.78 -4.08
N GLU A 63 -1.40 -17.00 -3.55
CA GLU A 63 -1.89 -18.21 -4.18
C GLU A 63 -2.15 -19.31 -3.14
N LYS A 64 -2.92 -20.32 -3.52
CA LYS A 64 -3.15 -21.51 -2.67
C LYS A 64 -1.81 -22.16 -2.31
N GLY A 65 -1.56 -22.33 -1.03
CA GLY A 65 -0.36 -22.98 -0.50
C GLY A 65 0.78 -22.02 -0.17
N ALA A 66 0.72 -20.75 -0.59
CA ALA A 66 1.71 -19.74 -0.22
C ALA A 66 1.65 -19.41 1.27
N LEU A 67 2.77 -18.95 1.82
CA LEU A 67 2.84 -18.50 3.22
C LEU A 67 2.52 -17.01 3.31
N TYR A 68 1.72 -16.59 4.28
CA TYR A 68 1.39 -15.17 4.49
C TYR A 68 2.62 -14.28 4.66
N LYS A 69 3.69 -14.77 5.27
CA LYS A 69 4.94 -14.01 5.44
C LYS A 69 5.59 -13.55 4.13
N HIS A 70 5.38 -14.26 3.02
CA HIS A 70 5.96 -13.90 1.71
C HIS A 70 5.39 -12.60 1.16
N VAL A 71 4.20 -12.18 1.59
CA VAL A 71 3.62 -10.89 1.23
C VAL A 71 4.55 -9.74 1.66
N GLY A 72 5.01 -9.76 2.91
CA GLY A 72 5.93 -8.74 3.40
C GLY A 72 7.32 -8.79 2.75
N ASP A 73 7.80 -9.98 2.39
CA ASP A 73 9.08 -10.13 1.67
C ASP A 73 9.00 -9.44 0.28
N ALA A 74 7.90 -9.64 -0.46
CA ALA A 74 7.67 -9.03 -1.77
C ALA A 74 7.50 -7.49 -1.68
N ILE A 75 6.72 -7.02 -0.70
CA ILE A 75 6.48 -5.59 -0.47
C ILE A 75 7.78 -4.86 -0.14
N GLU A 76 8.56 -5.34 0.84
CA GLU A 76 9.81 -4.66 1.23
C GLU A 76 10.86 -4.73 0.13
N ALA A 77 10.90 -5.81 -0.67
CA ALA A 77 11.75 -5.88 -1.85
C ALA A 77 11.43 -4.77 -2.86
N ARG A 78 10.12 -4.51 -3.14
CA ARG A 78 9.70 -3.42 -4.03
C ARG A 78 10.03 -2.05 -3.44
N ALA A 79 9.72 -1.79 -2.17
CA ALA A 79 10.01 -0.52 -1.51
C ALA A 79 11.50 -0.17 -1.50
N ASN A 80 12.36 -1.17 -1.36
CA ASN A 80 13.82 -1.03 -1.37
C ASN A 80 14.39 -0.55 -2.72
N LEU A 81 13.69 -0.70 -3.84
CA LEU A 81 14.12 -0.16 -5.13
C LEU A 81 14.11 1.38 -5.12
N ASP A 82 13.19 1.99 -4.37
CA ASP A 82 13.08 3.43 -4.19
C ASP A 82 13.69 3.92 -2.86
N SER A 83 14.31 3.04 -2.08
CA SER A 83 14.89 3.35 -0.76
C SER A 83 13.85 3.89 0.25
N LEU A 84 12.61 3.43 0.15
CA LEU A 84 11.49 3.80 1.02
C LEU A 84 11.30 2.80 2.17
N GLY A 85 10.76 3.29 3.28
CA GLY A 85 10.51 2.49 4.49
C GLY A 85 9.12 1.85 4.49
N VAL A 86 9.03 0.59 4.94
CA VAL A 86 7.74 -0.10 5.14
C VAL A 86 7.36 -0.08 6.61
N VAL A 87 6.20 0.49 6.95
CA VAL A 87 5.70 0.56 8.33
C VAL A 87 5.47 -0.85 8.88
N ARG A 88 5.79 -1.04 10.18
CA ARG A 88 5.75 -2.37 10.83
C ARG A 88 4.69 -2.50 11.90
N THR A 89 4.08 -1.40 12.29
CA THR A 89 3.10 -1.33 13.38
C THR A 89 1.73 -1.81 12.92
N TYR A 90 1.41 -1.64 11.64
CA TYR A 90 0.15 -2.02 11.03
C TYR A 90 0.32 -3.24 10.12
N SER A 91 -0.77 -3.98 9.94
CA SER A 91 -0.81 -5.21 9.15
C SER A 91 -2.15 -5.36 8.45
N GLY A 92 -2.19 -5.99 7.31
CA GLY A 92 -3.41 -6.52 6.73
C GLY A 92 -4.02 -7.59 7.62
N HIS A 93 -5.27 -7.88 7.40
CA HIS A 93 -6.07 -8.73 8.29
C HIS A 93 -7.10 -9.56 7.52
N GLY A 94 -7.51 -10.66 8.10
CA GLY A 94 -8.68 -11.38 7.64
C GLY A 94 -9.91 -10.49 7.78
N ILE A 95 -10.84 -10.58 6.82
CA ILE A 95 -12.05 -9.77 6.76
C ILE A 95 -13.24 -10.61 6.27
N GLY A 96 -14.44 -10.28 6.73
CA GLY A 96 -15.67 -10.95 6.37
C GLY A 96 -16.80 -10.57 7.33
N LYS A 97 -17.35 -11.54 8.05
CA LYS A 97 -18.37 -11.25 9.10
C LYS A 97 -17.80 -10.47 10.28
N LEU A 98 -16.50 -10.61 10.55
CA LEU A 98 -15.74 -9.76 11.47
C LEU A 98 -14.89 -8.81 10.64
N PHE A 99 -14.76 -7.57 11.10
CA PHE A 99 -13.97 -6.54 10.41
C PHE A 99 -12.48 -6.89 10.45
N HIS A 100 -11.92 -7.06 11.63
CA HIS A 100 -10.54 -7.49 11.83
C HIS A 100 -10.48 -8.88 12.43
N THR A 101 -9.85 -9.83 11.73
CA THR A 101 -9.67 -11.20 12.22
C THR A 101 -8.37 -11.81 11.66
N ASN A 102 -8.08 -13.05 12.02
CA ASN A 102 -6.99 -13.78 11.39
C ASN A 102 -7.28 -14.07 9.91
N PRO A 103 -6.24 -14.12 9.05
CA PRO A 103 -4.82 -13.99 9.36
C PRO A 103 -4.38 -12.54 9.59
N SER A 104 -3.25 -12.33 10.31
CA SER A 104 -2.51 -11.07 10.30
C SER A 104 -1.44 -11.14 9.21
N VAL A 105 -1.43 -10.14 8.32
CA VAL A 105 -0.56 -10.08 7.14
C VAL A 105 0.43 -8.92 7.29
N SER A 106 1.62 -9.21 7.79
CA SER A 106 2.68 -8.21 7.93
C SER A 106 3.25 -7.81 6.56
N HIS A 107 3.55 -6.52 6.38
CA HIS A 107 3.98 -5.96 5.10
C HIS A 107 5.50 -5.80 4.96
N TYR A 108 6.29 -6.18 5.95
CA TYR A 108 7.76 -6.09 5.96
C TYR A 108 8.42 -7.48 5.94
N ALA A 109 9.65 -7.56 5.45
CA ALA A 109 10.40 -8.81 5.33
C ALA A 109 10.82 -9.38 6.69
N ASN A 110 11.13 -10.67 6.71
CA ASN A 110 11.53 -11.41 7.91
C ASN A 110 10.49 -11.33 9.05
N ASN A 111 9.22 -11.15 8.70
CA ASN A 111 8.11 -11.09 9.63
C ASN A 111 7.71 -12.48 10.17
N LYS A 112 6.79 -12.48 11.12
CA LYS A 112 6.31 -13.70 11.79
C LYS A 112 4.86 -14.04 11.43
N SER A 113 4.31 -13.52 10.35
CA SER A 113 2.96 -13.88 9.89
C SER A 113 2.87 -15.38 9.68
N ALA A 114 1.95 -15.99 10.41
CA ALA A 114 1.79 -17.44 10.44
C ALA A 114 0.71 -17.88 9.46
N GLY A 115 0.80 -19.14 9.02
CA GLY A 115 -0.24 -19.82 8.25
C GLY A 115 0.06 -19.91 6.76
N ILE A 116 -0.76 -20.72 6.12
CA ILE A 116 -0.72 -21.03 4.69
C ILE A 116 -2.04 -20.56 4.10
N MET A 117 -1.96 -19.90 2.95
CA MET A 117 -3.13 -19.44 2.20
C MET A 117 -3.93 -20.63 1.68
N GLN A 118 -5.23 -20.61 1.91
CA GLN A 118 -6.16 -21.63 1.43
C GLN A 118 -7.28 -20.99 0.62
N VAL A 119 -7.81 -21.73 -0.33
CA VAL A 119 -8.97 -21.28 -1.13
C VAL A 119 -10.12 -20.88 -0.21
N GLY A 120 -10.68 -19.70 -0.50
CA GLY A 120 -11.75 -19.09 0.30
C GLY A 120 -11.23 -18.21 1.46
N HIS A 121 -9.91 -18.14 1.74
CA HIS A 121 -9.41 -17.12 2.65
C HIS A 121 -9.58 -15.73 2.06
N VAL A 122 -10.21 -14.84 2.84
CA VAL A 122 -10.42 -13.41 2.49
C VAL A 122 -9.65 -12.56 3.48
N PHE A 123 -8.84 -11.63 2.96
CA PHE A 123 -7.99 -10.75 3.77
C PHE A 123 -7.61 -9.49 3.01
N THR A 124 -7.02 -8.51 3.72
CA THR A 124 -6.49 -7.27 3.14
C THR A 124 -4.99 -7.33 2.94
N ILE A 125 -4.50 -6.58 1.95
CA ILE A 125 -3.10 -6.17 1.79
C ILE A 125 -3.11 -4.66 1.67
N GLU A 126 -2.43 -3.99 2.64
CA GLU A 126 -2.56 -2.54 2.90
C GLU A 126 -1.22 -1.92 3.34
N PRO A 127 -0.14 -2.04 2.58
CA PRO A 127 1.17 -1.54 3.01
C PRO A 127 1.20 -0.02 3.13
N MET A 128 1.67 0.49 4.27
CA MET A 128 2.04 1.89 4.46
C MET A 128 3.50 2.09 4.14
N ILE A 129 3.80 2.98 3.21
CA ILE A 129 5.16 3.27 2.71
C ILE A 129 5.55 4.69 3.10
N ASN A 130 6.75 4.86 3.66
CA ASN A 130 7.26 6.13 4.16
C ASN A 130 8.46 6.60 3.33
N VAL A 131 8.56 7.90 3.08
CA VAL A 131 9.76 8.51 2.46
C VAL A 131 11.01 8.32 3.34
N GLY A 132 10.86 8.24 4.66
CA GLY A 132 11.95 8.11 5.61
C GLY A 132 11.97 6.80 6.35
N THR A 133 12.07 6.89 7.67
CA THR A 133 12.06 5.70 8.52
C THR A 133 10.72 4.98 8.48
N TRP A 134 10.78 3.66 8.68
CA TRP A 134 9.57 2.83 8.85
C TRP A 134 8.81 3.09 10.16
N ARG A 135 9.42 3.84 11.11
CA ARG A 135 8.89 4.04 12.46
C ARG A 135 7.81 5.10 12.48
N ASP A 136 6.76 4.80 13.20
CA ASP A 136 5.64 5.68 13.52
C ASP A 136 5.53 5.95 15.01
N ILE A 137 4.74 6.95 15.35
CA ILE A 137 4.38 7.30 16.72
C ILE A 137 2.88 7.54 16.82
N THR A 138 2.21 6.84 17.72
CA THR A 138 0.78 7.02 18.01
C THR A 138 0.58 8.24 18.90
N TRP A 139 -0.37 9.08 18.56
CA TRP A 139 -0.73 10.28 19.30
C TRP A 139 -1.53 9.96 20.59
N PRO A 140 -1.71 10.95 21.49
CA PRO A 140 -2.48 10.77 22.74
C PRO A 140 -3.94 10.38 22.52
N ASP A 141 -4.52 10.63 21.34
CA ASP A 141 -5.87 10.19 20.95
C ASP A 141 -5.97 8.66 20.75
N LYS A 142 -4.84 7.94 20.75
CA LYS A 142 -4.71 6.49 20.57
C LYS A 142 -5.14 5.98 19.19
N TRP A 143 -5.25 6.89 18.22
CA TRP A 143 -5.63 6.58 16.84
C TRP A 143 -4.65 7.18 15.83
N THR A 144 -4.44 8.49 15.88
CA THR A 144 -3.57 9.19 14.95
C THR A 144 -2.14 8.67 15.08
N SER A 145 -1.54 8.33 13.96
CA SER A 145 -0.16 7.86 13.88
C SER A 145 0.59 8.63 12.80
N SER A 146 1.71 9.23 13.18
CA SER A 146 2.58 9.96 12.27
C SER A 146 3.95 9.31 12.19
N THR A 147 4.69 9.57 11.11
CA THR A 147 6.10 9.17 11.00
C THR A 147 6.94 9.91 12.05
N VAL A 148 7.89 9.23 12.68
CA VAL A 148 8.73 9.86 13.72
C VAL A 148 9.66 10.93 13.18
N ASP A 149 9.94 10.94 11.87
CA ASP A 149 10.78 11.91 11.20
C ASP A 149 9.99 13.01 10.44
N GLY A 150 8.67 12.99 10.55
CA GLY A 150 7.78 13.98 9.94
C GLY A 150 7.70 13.92 8.41
N LYS A 151 8.23 12.85 7.80
CA LYS A 151 8.17 12.66 6.34
C LYS A 151 6.84 12.04 5.92
N ARG A 152 6.50 12.18 4.63
CA ARG A 152 5.24 11.69 4.07
C ARG A 152 5.13 10.18 4.12
N SER A 153 3.88 9.70 4.25
CA SER A 153 3.48 8.30 4.17
C SER A 153 2.34 8.16 3.16
N ALA A 154 2.32 7.05 2.41
CA ALA A 154 1.24 6.72 1.49
C ALA A 154 0.83 5.26 1.66
N GLN A 155 -0.43 4.95 1.36
CA GLN A 155 -1.01 3.62 1.49
C GLN A 155 -1.94 3.33 0.31
N PHE A 156 -2.03 2.06 -0.05
CA PHE A 156 -3.08 1.49 -0.89
C PHE A 156 -3.53 0.18 -0.29
N GLU A 157 -4.78 -0.14 -0.45
CA GLU A 157 -5.39 -1.35 0.10
C GLU A 157 -6.39 -1.98 -0.83
N HIS A 158 -6.35 -3.30 -0.87
CA HIS A 158 -7.41 -4.12 -1.43
C HIS A 158 -7.80 -5.27 -0.51
N CYS A 159 -9.11 -5.59 -0.51
CA CYS A 159 -9.61 -6.89 -0.09
C CYS A 159 -9.47 -7.89 -1.22
N MET A 160 -9.11 -9.12 -0.91
CA MET A 160 -8.95 -10.18 -1.89
C MET A 160 -9.36 -11.55 -1.34
N VAL A 161 -9.65 -12.47 -2.25
CA VAL A 161 -9.91 -13.87 -1.94
C VAL A 161 -8.93 -14.78 -2.67
N VAL A 162 -8.43 -15.81 -1.95
CA VAL A 162 -7.62 -16.87 -2.55
C VAL A 162 -8.53 -17.83 -3.31
N THR A 163 -8.23 -18.08 -4.57
CA THR A 163 -8.96 -19.00 -5.45
C THR A 163 -8.11 -20.23 -5.81
N GLU A 164 -8.70 -21.20 -6.49
CA GLU A 164 -7.93 -22.33 -7.04
C GLU A 164 -6.93 -21.94 -8.13
N LYS A 165 -7.11 -20.76 -8.74
CA LYS A 165 -6.27 -20.26 -9.86
C LYS A 165 -5.34 -19.10 -9.48
N GLY A 166 -5.29 -18.71 -8.20
CA GLY A 166 -4.53 -17.57 -7.71
C GLY A 166 -5.38 -16.66 -6.80
N VAL A 167 -5.39 -15.38 -7.07
CA VAL A 167 -6.09 -14.36 -6.28
C VAL A 167 -7.18 -13.68 -7.11
N GLU A 168 -8.27 -13.31 -6.45
CA GLU A 168 -9.31 -12.40 -6.97
C GLU A 168 -9.37 -11.17 -6.07
N ILE A 169 -9.22 -9.99 -6.64
CA ILE A 169 -9.30 -8.71 -5.93
C ILE A 169 -10.77 -8.31 -5.89
N LEU A 170 -11.34 -8.24 -4.68
CA LEU A 170 -12.76 -7.97 -4.47
C LEU A 170 -13.10 -6.47 -4.54
N THR A 171 -12.11 -5.62 -4.34
CA THR A 171 -12.24 -4.16 -4.31
C THR A 171 -11.50 -3.49 -5.49
N GLU A 172 -11.24 -4.24 -6.56
CA GLU A 172 -10.58 -3.72 -7.75
C GLU A 172 -11.40 -2.62 -8.43
N TRP A 173 -10.71 -1.62 -8.99
CA TRP A 173 -11.37 -0.60 -9.83
C TRP A 173 -12.01 -1.26 -11.07
N GLU A 174 -13.17 -0.78 -11.45
CA GLU A 174 -13.96 -1.36 -12.56
C GLU A 174 -13.17 -1.50 -13.88
N ASP A 175 -12.26 -0.55 -14.14
CA ASP A 175 -11.38 -0.56 -15.32
C ASP A 175 -9.91 -0.94 -14.97
N GLY A 176 -9.64 -1.37 -13.74
CA GLY A 176 -8.31 -1.74 -13.26
C GLY A 176 -7.33 -0.57 -13.09
N VAL A 177 -7.80 0.70 -13.19
CA VAL A 177 -6.94 1.89 -13.12
C VAL A 177 -7.18 2.66 -11.83
N PRO A 178 -6.18 2.81 -10.94
CA PRO A 178 -6.32 3.58 -9.71
C PRO A 178 -6.48 5.08 -10.00
N PHE A 179 -7.16 5.78 -9.09
CA PHE A 179 -7.52 7.18 -9.31
C PHE A 179 -6.31 8.10 -9.47
N TYR A 180 -5.22 7.87 -8.71
CA TYR A 180 -4.00 8.68 -8.86
C TYR A 180 -3.40 8.59 -10.27
N GLN A 181 -3.48 7.45 -10.96
CA GLN A 181 -3.00 7.32 -12.34
C GLN A 181 -3.90 8.08 -13.33
N ARG A 182 -5.20 8.16 -13.06
CA ARG A 182 -6.13 9.01 -13.84
C ARG A 182 -5.76 10.48 -13.70
N GLN A 183 -5.42 10.93 -12.46
CA GLN A 183 -4.94 12.28 -12.23
C GLN A 183 -3.67 12.57 -13.02
N LEU A 184 -2.67 11.67 -13.00
CA LEU A 184 -1.43 11.83 -13.76
C LEU A 184 -1.69 11.93 -15.27
N LYS A 185 -2.56 11.08 -15.79
CA LYS A 185 -2.95 11.10 -17.21
C LYS A 185 -3.60 12.42 -17.60
N GLU A 186 -4.50 12.95 -16.76
CA GLU A 186 -5.15 14.25 -16.98
C GLU A 186 -4.12 15.39 -17.01
N TRP A 187 -3.09 15.33 -16.17
CA TRP A 187 -2.04 16.35 -16.11
C TRP A 187 -0.89 16.13 -17.09
N GLY A 188 -0.92 15.07 -17.91
CA GLY A 188 0.15 14.71 -18.83
C GLY A 188 1.47 14.35 -18.14
N MET A 189 1.39 13.81 -16.94
CA MET A 189 2.54 13.33 -16.16
C MET A 189 2.77 11.84 -16.38
N GLU A 190 4.04 11.45 -16.41
CA GLU A 190 4.44 10.04 -16.54
C GLU A 190 4.62 9.38 -15.17
N LEU A 191 4.45 8.06 -15.12
CA LEU A 191 4.76 7.26 -13.95
C LEU A 191 6.28 7.24 -13.72
N PRO A 192 6.75 7.41 -12.47
CA PRO A 192 8.18 7.37 -12.16
C PRO A 192 8.73 5.95 -12.27
N ARG A 193 10.00 5.82 -12.66
CA ARG A 193 10.73 4.55 -12.58
C ARG A 193 11.41 4.41 -11.22
N PRO A 194 11.60 3.17 -10.71
CA PRO A 194 12.35 2.94 -9.48
C PRO A 194 13.77 3.53 -9.53
N LEU A 195 14.23 4.13 -8.42
CA LEU A 195 15.54 4.80 -8.36
C LEU A 195 16.71 3.88 -8.73
N LYS A 196 16.70 2.63 -8.24
CA LYS A 196 17.78 1.67 -8.49
C LYS A 196 17.78 1.10 -9.92
N GLU A 197 16.70 1.21 -10.65
CA GLU A 197 16.65 0.86 -12.07
C GLU A 197 17.14 2.02 -12.93
N ALA A 198 16.73 3.26 -12.59
CA ALA A 198 17.16 4.47 -13.29
C ALA A 198 18.67 4.73 -13.18
N SER A 199 19.33 4.30 -12.08
CA SER A 199 20.78 4.43 -11.91
C SER A 199 21.58 3.45 -12.79
N LYS A 200 21.07 2.24 -13.02
CA LYS A 200 21.74 1.24 -13.87
C LYS A 200 21.77 1.61 -15.35
N GLU A 201 20.74 2.32 -15.83
CA GLU A 201 20.71 2.81 -17.23
C GLU A 201 21.70 3.95 -17.44
N LYS A 202 21.92 4.85 -16.45
CA LYS A 202 22.91 5.93 -16.54
C LYS A 202 24.35 5.42 -16.57
N ASP A 203 24.65 4.41 -15.75
CA ASP A 203 25.98 3.80 -15.71
C ASP A 203 26.29 3.03 -17.02
N ALA A 204 25.27 2.54 -17.74
CA ALA A 204 25.42 1.85 -19.01
C ALA A 204 25.61 2.81 -20.22
N ASP A 205 25.09 4.01 -20.14
CA ASP A 205 25.25 5.04 -21.18
C ASP A 205 26.58 5.80 -21.05
N ASP A 206 27.19 5.86 -19.87
CA ASP A 206 28.50 6.49 -19.63
C ASP A 206 29.69 5.57 -20.02
N ASP A 207 29.45 4.25 -20.19
CA ASP A 207 30.47 3.26 -20.61
C ASP A 207 30.42 2.93 -22.13
N ALA A 208 29.57 3.63 -22.92
CA ALA A 208 29.41 3.43 -24.36
C ALA A 208 30.01 4.61 -25.17
#